data_129238e512ec9ea08e99d6a23e0c6346
#
_entry.id   129238e512ec9ea08e99d6a23e0c6346
#
_cell.length_a   1.000
_cell.length_b   1.000
_cell.length_c   1.000
_cell.angle_alpha   90.00
_cell.angle_beta   90.00
_cell.angle_gamma   90.00
#
_symmetry.space_group_name_H-M   'P 1'
#
loop_
_entity.id
_entity.type
_entity.pdbx_description
1 polymer ?
#
loop_
_entity_poly.entity_id
_entity_poly.type
_entity_poly.pdbx_seq_one_letter_code
_entity_poly.pdbx_strand_id
1 'polypeptide(L)'
;MAKPAKKLVIVTEKVLLKKVAKIIEECGASGYTVVETGGKGSRNVRSTGHPSVTDTTANIKFEVLTPDRIMAQTIASQVAGKFFTDFAGMIYLCDAEVLYGESFCGPEGCGI
;
A
#
# COMPACT_ATOMS: atom_id res chain seq x y z
N MET A 1 17.08 -18.87 5.55
CA MET A 1 15.69 -19.33 5.41
C MET A 1 14.77 -18.17 5.09
N ALA A 2 13.73 -18.45 4.32
CA ALA A 2 12.75 -17.42 4.01
C ALA A 2 12.02 -16.98 5.28
N LYS A 3 11.66 -15.73 5.33
CA LYS A 3 10.91 -15.18 6.45
C LYS A 3 9.51 -14.80 6.01
N PRO A 4 8.47 -15.29 6.69
CA PRO A 4 7.10 -14.94 6.30
C PRO A 4 6.83 -13.45 6.54
N ALA A 5 6.01 -12.89 5.67
CA ALA A 5 5.60 -11.50 5.75
C ALA A 5 4.20 -11.35 5.18
N LYS A 6 3.59 -10.22 5.44
CA LYS A 6 2.31 -9.87 4.84
C LYS A 6 2.54 -8.69 3.91
N LYS A 7 2.14 -8.85 2.66
CA LYS A 7 2.23 -7.76 1.69
C LYS A 7 0.89 -7.03 1.66
N LEU A 8 0.90 -5.81 2.12
CA LEU A 8 -0.27 -4.94 2.09
C LEU A 8 -0.25 -4.16 0.79
N VAL A 9 -1.34 -4.23 0.06
CA VAL A 9 -1.48 -3.49 -1.20
C VAL A 9 -2.59 -2.47 -1.04
N ILE A 10 -2.26 -1.21 -1.33
CA ILE A 10 -3.20 -0.12 -1.24
C ILE A 10 -3.25 0.56 -2.60
N VAL A 11 -4.41 0.50 -3.24
CA VAL A 11 -4.65 1.20 -4.50
C VAL A 11 -5.59 2.35 -4.22
N THR A 12 -5.18 3.55 -4.57
CA THR A 12 -6.00 4.73 -4.30
C THR A 12 -5.65 5.85 -5.29
N GLU A 13 -6.28 6.99 -5.10
CA GLU A 13 -6.08 8.15 -5.96
C GLU A 13 -4.72 8.80 -5.69
N LYS A 14 -4.06 9.22 -6.74
CA LYS A 14 -2.70 9.77 -6.67
C LYS A 14 -2.60 10.98 -5.75
N VAL A 15 -3.65 11.75 -5.62
CA VAL A 15 -3.65 12.93 -4.76
C VAL A 15 -3.36 12.57 -3.30
N LEU A 16 -3.61 11.32 -2.90
CA LEU A 16 -3.38 10.87 -1.53
C LEU A 16 -1.96 10.35 -1.28
N LEU A 17 -1.06 10.44 -2.25
CA LEU A 17 0.25 9.81 -2.15
C LEU A 17 0.97 10.16 -0.85
N LYS A 18 1.13 11.45 -0.58
CA LYS A 18 1.89 11.88 0.59
C LYS A 18 1.19 11.54 1.89
N LYS A 19 -0.13 11.62 1.91
CA LYS A 19 -0.91 11.35 3.13
C LYS A 19 -0.88 9.88 3.48
N VAL A 20 -1.00 9.00 2.49
CA VAL A 20 -0.93 7.56 2.72
C VAL A 20 0.49 7.16 3.11
N ALA A 21 1.50 7.69 2.42
CA ALA A 21 2.89 7.41 2.76
C ALA A 21 3.19 7.76 4.21
N LYS A 22 2.67 8.89 4.68
CA LYS A 22 2.87 9.31 6.06
C LYS A 22 2.30 8.30 7.06
N ILE A 23 1.11 7.79 6.79
CA ILE A 23 0.50 6.78 7.65
C ILE A 23 1.35 5.51 7.68
N ILE A 24 1.81 5.05 6.52
CA ILE A 24 2.66 3.87 6.44
C ILE A 24 3.91 4.04 7.31
N GLU A 25 4.55 5.19 7.20
CA GLU A 25 5.75 5.49 7.97
C GLU A 25 5.47 5.58 9.46
N GLU A 26 4.39 6.24 9.83
CA GLU A 26 4.02 6.41 11.24
C GLU A 26 3.65 5.10 11.91
N CYS A 27 3.14 4.15 11.15
CA CYS A 27 2.83 2.83 11.69
C CYS A 27 4.06 1.95 11.84
N GLY A 28 5.22 2.42 11.45
CA GLY A 28 6.47 1.72 11.70
C GLY A 28 6.91 0.77 10.61
N ALA A 29 6.29 0.83 9.42
CA ALA A 29 6.75 0.01 8.31
C ALA A 29 8.15 0.44 7.88
N SER A 30 8.99 -0.54 7.53
CA SER A 30 10.38 -0.27 7.18
C SER A 30 10.55 0.36 5.81
N GLY A 31 9.53 0.29 4.97
CA GLY A 31 9.57 0.90 3.65
C GLY A 31 8.37 0.49 2.83
N TYR A 32 8.27 1.08 1.66
CA TYR A 32 7.19 0.76 0.73
C TYR A 32 7.63 1.07 -0.69
N THR A 33 6.96 0.46 -1.63
CA THR A 33 7.09 0.78 -3.06
C THR A 33 5.79 1.42 -3.50
N VAL A 34 5.87 2.44 -4.35
CA VAL A 34 4.67 3.04 -4.92
C VAL A 34 4.85 3.20 -6.41
N VAL A 35 3.82 2.83 -7.17
CA VAL A 35 3.82 2.99 -8.62
C VAL A 35 2.50 3.58 -9.07
N GLU A 36 2.52 4.27 -10.20
CA GLU A 36 1.28 4.71 -10.82
C GLU A 36 0.68 3.52 -11.56
N THR A 37 -0.63 3.37 -11.46
CA THR A 37 -1.34 2.28 -12.10
C THR A 37 -2.11 2.81 -13.30
N GLY A 38 -2.29 1.93 -14.28
CA GLY A 38 -3.15 2.18 -15.41
C GLY A 38 -4.18 1.06 -15.52
N GLY A 39 -5.08 1.20 -16.43
CA GLY A 39 -6.08 0.19 -16.68
C GLY A 39 -7.49 0.77 -16.59
N LYS A 40 -8.44 -0.09 -16.73
CA LYS A 40 -9.86 0.31 -16.68
C LYS A 40 -10.36 0.28 -15.25
N GLY A 41 -11.56 0.74 -15.06
CA GLY A 41 -12.25 0.65 -13.79
C GLY A 41 -11.95 1.85 -12.92
N SER A 42 -11.54 1.59 -11.69
CA SER A 42 -11.48 2.62 -10.66
C SER A 42 -10.49 3.73 -10.91
N ARG A 43 -9.52 3.53 -11.81
CA ARG A 43 -8.47 4.53 -11.97
C ARG A 43 -8.97 5.88 -12.47
N ASN A 44 -10.06 5.86 -13.23
CA ASN A 44 -10.66 7.09 -13.77
C ASN A 44 -11.98 7.43 -13.12
N VAL A 45 -12.31 6.78 -12.01
CA VAL A 45 -13.57 6.98 -11.32
C VAL A 45 -13.27 7.36 -9.88
N ARG A 46 -13.75 8.52 -9.48
CA ARG A 46 -13.62 8.98 -8.10
C ARG A 46 -14.79 8.50 -7.27
N SER A 47 -14.71 8.74 -5.96
CA SER A 47 -15.79 8.42 -5.04
C SER A 47 -17.11 9.07 -5.44
N THR A 48 -17.06 10.14 -6.20
CA THR A 48 -18.26 10.79 -6.75
C THR A 48 -18.88 10.02 -7.91
N GLY A 49 -18.17 9.03 -8.44
CA GLY A 49 -18.68 8.25 -9.57
C GLY A 49 -18.41 8.88 -10.93
N HIS A 50 -17.77 10.01 -10.98
CA HIS A 50 -17.48 10.69 -12.25
C HIS A 50 -16.12 10.28 -12.80
N PRO A 51 -16.05 9.90 -14.08
CA PRO A 51 -14.75 9.65 -14.69
C PRO A 51 -13.95 10.95 -14.80
N SER A 52 -12.65 10.80 -14.77
CA SER A 52 -11.76 11.94 -14.90
C SER A 52 -10.69 11.65 -15.91
N VAL A 53 -10.29 12.71 -16.63
CA VAL A 53 -9.28 12.60 -17.68
C VAL A 53 -7.99 13.34 -17.33
N THR A 54 -7.90 13.85 -16.11
CA THR A 54 -6.71 14.59 -15.69
C THR A 54 -5.74 13.70 -14.93
N ASP A 55 -4.49 14.09 -14.90
CA ASP A 55 -3.45 13.34 -14.18
C ASP A 55 -3.72 13.28 -12.68
N THR A 56 -4.41 14.27 -12.16
CA THR A 56 -4.75 14.30 -10.73
C THR A 56 -5.69 13.17 -10.33
N THR A 57 -6.25 12.46 -11.31
CA THR A 57 -7.17 11.36 -11.07
C THR A 57 -6.55 10.00 -11.31
N ALA A 58 -5.26 9.98 -11.68
CA ALA A 58 -4.55 8.71 -11.81
C ALA A 58 -4.53 8.02 -10.45
N ASN A 59 -4.46 6.70 -10.50
CA ASN A 59 -4.33 5.90 -9.29
C ASN A 59 -2.88 5.52 -9.05
N ILE A 60 -2.60 5.25 -7.80
CA ILE A 60 -1.29 4.72 -7.38
C ILE A 60 -1.52 3.43 -6.62
N LYS A 61 -0.48 2.61 -6.60
CA LYS A 61 -0.49 1.37 -5.85
C LYS A 61 0.73 1.36 -4.92
N PHE A 62 0.46 1.21 -3.64
CA PHE A 62 1.50 1.00 -2.63
C PHE A 62 1.64 -0.49 -2.38
N GLU A 63 2.86 -0.96 -2.25
CA GLU A 63 3.14 -2.30 -1.73
C GLU A 63 4.00 -2.15 -0.49
N VAL A 64 3.51 -2.67 0.61
CA VAL A 64 4.17 -2.56 1.91
C VAL A 64 4.37 -3.96 2.46
N LEU A 65 5.61 -4.38 2.63
CA LEU A 65 5.88 -5.64 3.31
C LEU A 65 5.87 -5.38 4.80
N THR A 66 4.99 -6.06 5.51
CA THR A 66 4.88 -5.93 6.96
C THR A 66 5.28 -7.25 7.62
N PRO A 67 5.82 -7.19 8.85
CA PRO A 67 6.23 -8.42 9.52
C PRO A 67 5.06 -9.30 9.94
N ASP A 68 3.89 -8.71 10.12
CA ASP A 68 2.73 -9.46 10.58
C ASP A 68 1.43 -8.78 10.13
N ARG A 69 0.34 -9.50 10.35
CA ARG A 69 -0.98 -9.01 9.99
C ARG A 69 -1.42 -7.81 10.83
N ILE A 70 -0.95 -7.70 12.04
CA ILE A 70 -1.37 -6.62 12.95
C ILE A 70 -0.94 -5.26 12.39
N MET A 71 0.31 -5.14 11.99
CA MET A 71 0.79 -3.90 11.38
C MET A 71 0.04 -3.59 10.09
N ALA A 72 -0.15 -4.61 9.24
CA ALA A 72 -0.87 -4.43 7.99
C ALA A 72 -2.29 -3.95 8.23
N GLN A 73 -3.00 -4.55 9.17
CA GLN A 73 -4.38 -4.15 9.48
C GLN A 73 -4.44 -2.76 10.10
N THR A 74 -3.46 -2.39 10.90
CA THR A 74 -3.40 -1.05 11.48
C THR A 74 -3.27 0.00 10.38
N ILE A 75 -2.37 -0.22 9.44
CA ILE A 75 -2.21 0.70 8.30
C ILE A 75 -3.52 0.78 7.50
N ALA A 76 -4.08 -0.40 7.18
CA ALA A 76 -5.30 -0.46 6.38
C ALA A 76 -6.46 0.27 7.04
N SER A 77 -6.64 0.08 8.33
CA SER A 77 -7.72 0.73 9.08
C SER A 77 -7.58 2.24 9.07
N GLN A 78 -6.36 2.75 9.26
CA GLN A 78 -6.15 4.18 9.27
C GLN A 78 -6.36 4.80 7.89
N VAL A 79 -5.87 4.16 6.85
CA VAL A 79 -6.03 4.68 5.49
C VAL A 79 -7.50 4.67 5.09
N ALA A 80 -8.17 3.54 5.28
CA ALA A 80 -9.58 3.42 4.93
C ALA A 80 -10.43 4.39 5.75
N GLY A 81 -10.19 4.48 7.05
CA GLY A 81 -10.96 5.33 7.92
C GLY A 81 -10.80 6.82 7.61
N LYS A 82 -9.61 7.23 7.21
CA LYS A 82 -9.37 8.65 6.93
C LYS A 82 -9.81 9.07 5.54
N PHE A 83 -9.67 8.19 4.54
CA PHE A 83 -9.76 8.66 3.17
C PHE A 83 -10.85 7.99 2.33
N PHE A 84 -11.22 6.75 2.63
CA PHE A 84 -12.06 6.00 1.70
C PHE A 84 -13.55 6.30 1.81
N THR A 85 -13.93 7.23 2.65
CA THR A 85 -15.28 7.81 2.59
C THR A 85 -15.37 8.79 1.41
N ASP A 86 -14.30 9.53 1.17
CA ASP A 86 -14.30 10.61 0.16
C ASP A 86 -13.50 10.27 -1.09
N PHE A 87 -12.65 9.24 -1.04
CA PHE A 87 -11.77 8.87 -2.15
C PHE A 87 -11.92 7.40 -2.47
N ALA A 88 -11.71 7.06 -3.74
CA ALA A 88 -11.74 5.67 -4.16
C ALA A 88 -10.50 4.94 -3.68
N GLY A 89 -10.68 3.69 -3.29
CA GLY A 89 -9.56 2.88 -2.88
C GLY A 89 -9.91 1.42 -2.72
N MET A 90 -8.86 0.61 -2.73
CA MET A 90 -8.95 -0.82 -2.48
C MET A 90 -7.73 -1.22 -1.68
N ILE A 91 -7.92 -2.04 -0.67
CA ILE A 91 -6.83 -2.56 0.14
C ILE A 91 -6.96 -4.06 0.21
N TYR A 92 -5.88 -4.77 -0.04
CA TYR A 92 -5.87 -6.22 0.12
C TYR A 92 -4.54 -6.69 0.65
N LEU A 93 -4.53 -7.93 1.14
CA LEU A 93 -3.39 -8.50 1.83
C LEU A 93 -3.00 -9.81 1.16
N CYS A 94 -1.71 -9.98 0.95
CA CYS A 94 -1.17 -11.21 0.39
C CYS A 94 -0.11 -11.77 1.33
N ASP A 95 0.00 -13.11 1.35
CA ASP A 95 1.13 -13.74 2.01
C ASP A 95 2.37 -13.60 1.12
N ALA A 96 3.51 -13.41 1.75
CA ALA A 96 4.78 -13.31 1.05
C ALA A 96 5.87 -13.99 1.87
N GLU A 97 6.94 -14.37 1.19
CA GLU A 97 8.13 -14.87 1.85
C GLU A 97 9.30 -13.98 1.44
N VAL A 98 9.97 -13.39 2.41
CA VAL A 98 11.12 -12.55 2.14
C VAL A 98 12.35 -13.43 2.09
N LEU A 99 13.01 -13.44 0.94
CA LEU A 99 14.22 -14.23 0.75
C LEU A 99 15.47 -13.42 1.06
N TYR A 100 15.42 -12.11 0.85
CA TYR A 100 16.52 -11.21 1.17
C TYR A 100 15.94 -9.84 1.50
N GLY A 101 16.44 -9.24 2.58
CA GLY A 101 15.99 -7.92 3.00
C GLY A 101 16.45 -7.66 4.43
N GLU A 102 17.34 -6.69 4.63
CA GLU A 102 17.95 -6.44 5.93
C GLU A 102 16.91 -6.13 7.01
N SER A 103 15.87 -5.38 6.65
CA SER A 103 14.87 -4.99 7.65
C SER A 103 14.04 -6.18 8.15
N PHE A 104 14.05 -7.30 7.42
CA PHE A 104 13.30 -8.50 7.81
C PHE A 104 14.22 -9.59 8.32
N CYS A 105 15.40 -9.72 7.71
CA CYS A 105 16.28 -10.86 7.93
C CYS A 105 17.56 -10.51 8.68
N GLY A 106 17.75 -9.22 8.93
CA GLY A 106 19.00 -8.74 9.53
C GLY A 106 20.13 -8.60 8.51
N PRO A 107 21.31 -8.14 8.94
CA PRO A 107 22.42 -7.84 8.02
C PRO A 107 22.92 -9.05 7.24
N GLU A 108 22.68 -10.26 7.74
CA GLU A 108 23.17 -11.46 7.06
C GLU A 108 22.17 -12.03 6.07
N GLY A 109 21.01 -11.41 5.92
CA GLY A 109 19.96 -11.88 5.04
C GLY A 109 19.20 -13.07 5.60
N CYS A 110 18.31 -13.63 4.79
CA CYS A 110 17.45 -14.72 5.20
C CYS A 110 18.01 -16.11 4.90
N GLY A 111 19.22 -16.18 4.39
CA GLY A 111 19.84 -17.48 4.12
C GLY A 111 19.24 -18.18 2.92
N ILE A 112 19.05 -17.48 1.82
CA ILE A 112 18.53 -18.05 0.57
C ILE A 112 19.46 -19.07 -0.07
#